data_958ef3eb9e30d29a7e4cac7af462dd7d
#
_entry.id   958ef3eb9e30d29a7e4cac7af462dd7d
#
_cell.length_a   1.000
_cell.length_b   1.000
_cell.length_c   1.000
_cell.angle_alpha   90.00
_cell.angle_beta   90.00
_cell.angle_gamma   90.00
#
_symmetry.space_group_name_H-M   'P 1'
#
loop_
_entity.id
_entity.type
_entity.pdbx_description
1 polymer ?
#
loop_
_entity_poly.entity_id
_entity_poly.type
_entity_poly.pdbx_seq_one_letter_code
_entity_poly.pdbx_strand_id
1 'polypeptide(L)'
;MKTLKLGLIGLDTSHVEALASAFNDPGSPHAIPGARIEVAFPGGSPDFPLSIERLPRYTEKLSSHHGIRMLGSPREVAEVVDAVLLTSVDGRVHRRQFAEIAPLARPTFMDKPFATTSADARAMAALARMHDTPLFSSSNLRFAAALQAAATDVAGGAVIGADFSGPMPLQPTQPGYFWYGIHTVEMLYTVLGAGCESVRAVSTDSHEMIVGRWRGGRFGTARGNRAGNGAFTGVVHREKSDQWIDAAAGQPAHHGLALAVLAFFRTGVAPVPLEETVEIIRFIEAANESRAAGGVEVGL
;
A
#
# COMPACT_ATOMS: atom_id res chain seq x y z
N MET A 1 0.55 -7.80 27.81
CA MET A 1 1.64 -7.55 26.83
C MET A 1 2.03 -6.08 26.92
N LYS A 2 3.33 -5.73 26.69
CA LYS A 2 3.78 -4.34 26.63
C LYS A 2 3.08 -3.62 25.47
N THR A 3 2.61 -2.40 25.70
CA THR A 3 2.10 -1.53 24.60
C THR A 3 3.28 -1.05 23.77
N LEU A 4 3.24 -1.26 22.45
CA LEU A 4 4.27 -0.81 21.53
C LEU A 4 4.15 0.70 21.31
N LYS A 5 5.30 1.38 21.31
CA LYS A 5 5.41 2.80 20.93
C LYS A 5 5.61 2.89 19.44
N LEU A 6 4.71 3.55 18.75
CA LEU A 6 4.76 3.76 17.30
C LEU A 6 5.14 5.20 16.95
N GLY A 7 5.83 5.36 15.82
CA GLY A 7 6.12 6.66 15.24
C GLY A 7 5.58 6.77 13.83
N LEU A 8 5.07 7.95 13.47
CA LEU A 8 4.63 8.29 12.11
C LEU A 8 5.70 9.11 11.39
N ILE A 9 5.91 8.83 10.11
CA ILE A 9 6.75 9.61 9.20
C ILE A 9 5.91 9.96 7.97
N GLY A 10 5.63 11.27 7.76
CA GLY A 10 4.73 11.75 6.71
C GLY A 10 3.28 11.85 7.18
N LEU A 11 2.79 13.08 7.31
CA LEU A 11 1.44 13.37 7.81
C LEU A 11 0.53 13.98 6.74
N ASP A 12 0.81 13.72 5.47
CA ASP A 12 0.16 14.32 4.31
C ASP A 12 -0.90 13.43 3.63
N THR A 13 -1.35 12.38 4.34
CA THR A 13 -2.37 11.43 3.90
C THR A 13 -3.49 11.24 4.93
N SER A 14 -4.71 10.91 4.48
CA SER A 14 -5.82 10.56 5.37
C SER A 14 -5.58 9.27 6.17
N HIS A 15 -4.63 8.43 5.76
CA HIS A 15 -4.31 7.19 6.46
C HIS A 15 -3.81 7.44 7.89
N VAL A 16 -3.16 8.59 8.14
CA VAL A 16 -2.69 8.93 9.49
C VAL A 16 -3.84 9.14 10.49
N GLU A 17 -4.99 9.67 10.02
CA GLU A 17 -6.19 9.79 10.87
C GLU A 17 -6.78 8.40 11.19
N ALA A 18 -6.86 7.52 10.20
CA ALA A 18 -7.36 6.15 10.40
C ALA A 18 -6.48 5.37 11.39
N LEU A 19 -5.15 5.46 11.24
CA LEU A 19 -4.19 4.81 12.12
C LEU A 19 -4.21 5.40 13.54
N ALA A 20 -4.30 6.74 13.66
CA ALA A 20 -4.41 7.39 14.96
C ALA A 20 -5.73 7.05 15.66
N SER A 21 -6.84 7.00 14.94
CA SER A 21 -8.11 6.52 15.48
C SER A 21 -8.03 5.07 15.96
N ALA A 22 -7.35 4.20 15.20
CA ALA A 22 -7.21 2.80 15.58
C ALA A 22 -6.32 2.59 16.81
N PHE A 23 -5.18 3.30 16.92
CA PHE A 23 -4.19 3.05 17.97
C PHE A 23 -4.26 4.00 19.17
N ASN A 24 -4.84 5.20 19.01
CA ASN A 24 -4.83 6.23 20.05
C ASN A 24 -6.22 6.57 20.60
N ASP A 25 -7.30 6.15 19.95
CA ASP A 25 -8.66 6.45 20.40
C ASP A 25 -9.36 5.17 20.91
N PRO A 26 -9.40 4.95 22.24
CA PRO A 26 -10.06 3.78 22.82
C PRO A 26 -11.58 3.80 22.66
N GLY A 27 -12.18 4.95 22.34
CA GLY A 27 -13.61 5.10 22.03
C GLY A 27 -13.98 4.79 20.59
N SER A 28 -12.99 4.61 19.71
CA SER A 28 -13.23 4.26 18.32
C SER A 28 -13.85 2.86 18.20
N PRO A 29 -14.88 2.66 17.34
CA PRO A 29 -15.42 1.32 17.06
C PRO A 29 -14.37 0.38 16.42
N HIS A 30 -13.26 0.93 15.98
CA HIS A 30 -12.13 0.22 15.37
C HIS A 30 -10.85 0.31 16.19
N ALA A 31 -10.97 0.57 17.50
CA ALA A 31 -9.81 0.64 18.40
C ALA A 31 -9.05 -0.69 18.45
N ILE A 32 -7.73 -0.61 18.39
CA ILE A 32 -6.82 -1.77 18.41
C ILE A 32 -5.86 -1.60 19.60
N PRO A 33 -6.06 -2.34 20.69
CA PRO A 33 -5.21 -2.23 21.87
C PRO A 33 -3.82 -2.85 21.65
N GLY A 34 -2.84 -2.33 22.39
CA GLY A 34 -1.49 -2.90 22.46
C GLY A 34 -0.45 -2.20 21.60
N ALA A 35 -0.80 -1.08 21.00
CA ALA A 35 0.13 -0.12 20.41
C ALA A 35 -0.41 1.30 20.59
N ARG A 36 0.47 2.31 20.53
CA ARG A 36 0.13 3.73 20.59
C ARG A 36 1.12 4.53 19.74
N ILE A 37 0.62 5.46 18.96
CA ILE A 37 1.44 6.43 18.22
C ILE A 37 1.78 7.56 19.21
N GLU A 38 3.08 7.77 19.48
CA GLU A 38 3.56 8.74 20.45
C GLU A 38 4.22 9.96 19.80
N VAL A 39 4.88 9.74 18.66
CA VAL A 39 5.66 10.79 17.99
C VAL A 39 5.43 10.75 16.48
N ALA A 40 5.69 11.89 15.82
CA ALA A 40 5.62 11.97 14.36
C ALA A 40 6.61 12.99 13.77
N PHE A 41 7.04 12.74 12.54
CA PHE A 41 7.69 13.70 11.67
C PHE A 41 6.71 14.10 10.56
N PRO A 42 6.35 15.40 10.42
CA PRO A 42 5.34 15.81 9.44
C PRO A 42 5.69 15.48 7.98
N GLY A 43 6.93 15.68 7.56
CA GLY A 43 7.36 15.44 6.17
C GLY A 43 6.74 16.42 5.18
N GLY A 44 6.26 15.88 4.07
CA GLY A 44 5.64 16.64 2.96
C GLY A 44 6.57 16.81 1.76
N SER A 45 5.95 16.98 0.58
CA SER A 45 6.63 17.21 -0.70
C SER A 45 6.23 18.58 -1.26
N PRO A 46 7.15 19.57 -1.28
CA PRO A 46 6.84 20.96 -1.67
C PRO A 46 6.32 21.11 -3.11
N ASP A 47 6.73 20.23 -4.01
CA ASP A 47 6.32 20.18 -5.41
C ASP A 47 5.03 19.38 -5.65
N PHE A 48 4.41 18.86 -4.58
CA PHE A 48 3.18 18.10 -4.64
C PHE A 48 2.06 18.83 -3.87
N PRO A 49 1.21 19.62 -4.55
CA PRO A 49 0.19 20.45 -3.88
C PRO A 49 -0.68 19.67 -2.91
N LEU A 50 -1.14 18.48 -3.29
CA LEU A 50 -1.98 17.65 -2.43
C LEU A 50 -1.30 17.23 -1.13
N SER A 51 0.03 17.04 -1.13
CA SER A 51 0.82 16.76 0.05
C SER A 51 0.88 17.98 0.97
N ILE A 52 1.36 19.10 0.44
CA ILE A 52 1.62 20.32 1.20
C ILE A 52 0.33 20.95 1.77
N GLU A 53 -0.77 20.95 1.02
CA GLU A 53 -2.04 21.52 1.45
C GLU A 53 -2.69 20.78 2.63
N ARG A 54 -2.49 19.46 2.70
CA ARG A 54 -3.05 18.61 3.76
C ARG A 54 -2.24 18.60 5.05
N LEU A 55 -0.94 18.82 4.93
CA LEU A 55 0.03 18.65 6.01
C LEU A 55 -0.29 19.46 7.29
N PRO A 56 -0.61 20.78 7.23
CA PRO A 56 -0.92 21.56 8.42
C PRO A 56 -2.12 21.00 9.19
N ARG A 57 -3.20 20.68 8.48
CA ARG A 57 -4.43 20.15 9.07
C ARG A 57 -4.20 18.83 9.81
N TYR A 58 -3.49 17.88 9.20
CA TYR A 58 -3.24 16.59 9.83
C TYR A 58 -2.26 16.70 10.97
N THR A 59 -1.23 17.55 10.83
CA THR A 59 -0.27 17.81 11.92
C THR A 59 -0.97 18.39 13.16
N GLU A 60 -1.83 19.39 12.97
CA GLU A 60 -2.60 20.00 14.06
C GLU A 60 -3.54 18.98 14.70
N LYS A 61 -4.31 18.23 13.90
CA LYS A 61 -5.26 17.24 14.41
C LYS A 61 -4.56 16.15 15.23
N LEU A 62 -3.46 15.60 14.72
CA LEU A 62 -2.72 14.53 15.41
C LEU A 62 -2.10 15.04 16.72
N SER A 63 -1.58 16.26 16.72
CA SER A 63 -1.01 16.88 17.92
C SER A 63 -2.09 17.19 18.97
N SER A 64 -3.16 17.91 18.57
CA SER A 64 -4.17 18.41 19.51
C SER A 64 -5.14 17.34 20.03
N HIS A 65 -5.60 16.41 19.16
CA HIS A 65 -6.61 15.41 19.55
C HIS A 65 -5.99 14.10 20.07
N HIS A 66 -4.82 13.70 19.53
CA HIS A 66 -4.20 12.43 19.91
C HIS A 66 -2.95 12.58 20.77
N GLY A 67 -2.49 13.83 21.02
CA GLY A 67 -1.32 14.13 21.85
C GLY A 67 -0.01 13.64 21.25
N ILE A 68 0.06 13.51 19.93
CA ILE A 68 1.25 13.03 19.21
C ILE A 68 2.26 14.17 19.11
N ARG A 69 3.47 13.95 19.64
CA ARG A 69 4.55 14.94 19.65
C ARG A 69 5.27 14.99 18.31
N MET A 70 5.45 16.18 17.75
CA MET A 70 6.19 16.38 16.49
C MET A 70 7.69 16.40 16.73
N LEU A 71 8.45 15.77 15.84
CA LEU A 71 9.92 15.70 15.82
C LEU A 71 10.47 16.27 14.50
N GLY A 72 11.77 16.56 14.48
CA GLY A 72 12.44 17.27 13.39
C GLY A 72 12.87 16.40 12.20
N SER A 73 12.95 15.08 12.37
CA SER A 73 13.44 14.18 11.31
C SER A 73 12.87 12.76 11.42
N PRO A 74 12.89 11.98 10.31
CA PRO A 74 12.59 10.55 10.33
C PRO A 74 13.45 9.78 11.34
N ARG A 75 14.73 10.12 11.42
CA ARG A 75 15.68 9.46 12.33
C ARG A 75 15.30 9.67 13.78
N GLU A 76 14.99 10.91 14.19
CA GLU A 76 14.55 11.20 15.57
C GLU A 76 13.30 10.40 15.97
N VAL A 77 12.37 10.19 15.02
CA VAL A 77 11.20 9.34 15.24
C VAL A 77 11.63 7.91 15.54
N ALA A 78 12.45 7.31 14.68
CA ALA A 78 12.83 5.91 14.79
C ALA A 78 13.74 5.63 16.01
N GLU A 79 14.46 6.61 16.53
CA GLU A 79 15.31 6.47 17.73
C GLU A 79 14.50 6.24 19.01
N VAL A 80 13.26 6.75 19.09
CA VAL A 80 12.47 6.76 20.34
C VAL A 80 11.28 5.80 20.35
N VAL A 81 11.07 5.02 19.28
CA VAL A 81 9.91 4.11 19.13
C VAL A 81 10.32 2.64 18.98
N ASP A 82 9.35 1.76 19.19
CA ASP A 82 9.51 0.32 18.97
C ASP A 82 9.32 -0.05 17.48
N ALA A 83 8.48 0.69 16.72
CA ALA A 83 8.20 0.46 15.29
C ALA A 83 7.75 1.74 14.56
N VAL A 84 7.87 1.76 13.24
CA VAL A 84 7.64 2.94 12.39
C VAL A 84 6.53 2.69 11.38
N LEU A 85 5.64 3.68 11.26
CA LEU A 85 4.65 3.84 10.20
C LEU A 85 5.15 4.94 9.25
N LEU A 86 5.73 4.58 8.11
CA LEU A 86 6.15 5.53 7.08
C LEU A 86 4.98 5.74 6.14
N THR A 87 4.31 6.89 6.25
CA THR A 87 3.01 7.18 5.63
C THR A 87 3.04 8.38 4.68
N SER A 88 4.21 8.88 4.30
CA SER A 88 4.31 9.93 3.28
C SER A 88 3.52 9.55 2.03
N VAL A 89 2.63 10.44 1.56
CA VAL A 89 1.76 10.15 0.40
C VAL A 89 2.54 10.04 -0.91
N ASP A 90 3.72 10.62 -0.94
CA ASP A 90 4.61 10.68 -2.10
C ASP A 90 5.65 9.56 -2.08
N GLY A 91 5.44 8.53 -2.89
CA GLY A 91 6.38 7.40 -2.99
C GLY A 91 7.81 7.77 -3.46
N ARG A 92 8.00 8.97 -4.02
CA ARG A 92 9.34 9.46 -4.44
C ARG A 92 10.25 9.78 -3.25
N VAL A 93 9.69 10.06 -2.08
CA VAL A 93 10.48 10.40 -0.88
C VAL A 93 10.78 9.19 0.01
N HIS A 94 10.11 8.07 -0.18
CA HIS A 94 10.21 6.89 0.67
C HIS A 94 11.64 6.37 0.79
N ARG A 95 12.36 6.25 -0.32
CA ARG A 95 13.76 5.76 -0.32
C ARG A 95 14.66 6.62 0.56
N ARG A 96 14.57 7.95 0.48
CA ARG A 96 15.36 8.86 1.31
C ARG A 96 15.00 8.73 2.78
N GLN A 97 13.70 8.76 3.10
CA GLN A 97 13.22 8.65 4.48
C GLN A 97 13.56 7.29 5.09
N PHE A 98 13.42 6.21 4.32
CA PHE A 98 13.78 4.87 4.79
C PHE A 98 15.30 4.72 5.01
N ALA A 99 16.14 5.33 4.18
CA ALA A 99 17.58 5.30 4.37
C ALA A 99 18.05 5.94 5.69
N GLU A 100 17.30 6.91 6.21
CA GLU A 100 17.61 7.54 7.50
C GLU A 100 17.29 6.62 8.69
N ILE A 101 16.30 5.71 8.56
CA ILE A 101 15.79 4.90 9.65
C ILE A 101 16.21 3.42 9.60
N ALA A 102 16.54 2.90 8.42
CA ALA A 102 16.94 1.50 8.24
C ALA A 102 18.07 1.05 9.17
N PRO A 103 19.15 1.86 9.42
CA PRO A 103 20.21 1.48 10.35
C PRO A 103 19.76 1.28 11.80
N LEU A 104 18.57 1.70 12.16
CA LEU A 104 18.01 1.53 13.52
C LEU A 104 17.23 0.21 13.67
N ALA A 105 17.09 -0.56 12.59
CA ALA A 105 16.46 -1.88 12.55
C ALA A 105 15.05 -1.94 13.17
N ARG A 106 14.29 -0.82 13.13
CA ARG A 106 12.92 -0.80 13.63
C ARG A 106 11.98 -1.43 12.61
N PRO A 107 11.10 -2.38 12.99
CA PRO A 107 10.06 -2.86 12.09
C PRO A 107 9.30 -1.70 11.48
N THR A 108 9.22 -1.66 10.16
CA THR A 108 8.67 -0.51 9.42
C THR A 108 7.56 -0.98 8.48
N PHE A 109 6.37 -0.45 8.66
CA PHE A 109 5.32 -0.45 7.64
C PHE A 109 5.48 0.79 6.77
N MET A 110 5.50 0.60 5.45
CA MET A 110 5.55 1.69 4.48
C MET A 110 4.25 1.72 3.67
N ASP A 111 3.57 2.86 3.67
CA ASP A 111 2.32 3.00 2.91
C ASP A 111 2.57 2.93 1.40
N LYS A 112 1.52 2.68 0.65
CA LYS A 112 1.56 2.64 -0.83
C LYS A 112 1.68 4.07 -1.45
N PRO A 113 2.30 4.20 -2.62
CA PRO A 113 3.12 3.17 -3.27
C PRO A 113 4.47 3.00 -2.57
N PHE A 114 4.92 1.78 -2.44
CA PHE A 114 6.24 1.49 -1.84
C PHE A 114 7.36 2.34 -2.46
N ALA A 115 7.37 2.44 -3.78
CA ALA A 115 8.24 3.28 -4.57
C ALA A 115 7.54 3.70 -5.87
N THR A 116 8.13 4.62 -6.63
CA THR A 116 7.65 5.01 -7.96
C THR A 116 8.55 4.53 -9.10
N THR A 117 9.55 3.72 -8.77
CA THR A 117 10.41 2.99 -9.71
C THR A 117 10.82 1.64 -9.14
N SER A 118 10.98 0.63 -9.99
CA SER A 118 11.48 -0.68 -9.56
C SER A 118 12.94 -0.62 -9.07
N ALA A 119 13.72 0.35 -9.54
CA ALA A 119 15.09 0.58 -9.07
C ALA A 119 15.10 1.03 -7.60
N ASP A 120 14.24 1.97 -7.21
CA ASP A 120 14.11 2.40 -5.81
C ASP A 120 13.52 1.31 -4.92
N ALA A 121 12.55 0.55 -5.43
CA ALA A 121 12.00 -0.60 -4.71
C ALA A 121 13.07 -1.65 -4.38
N ARG A 122 13.90 -2.02 -5.37
CA ARG A 122 15.04 -2.93 -5.16
C ARG A 122 16.08 -2.36 -4.20
N ALA A 123 16.38 -1.05 -4.31
CA ALA A 123 17.33 -0.39 -3.41
C ALA A 123 16.85 -0.41 -1.95
N MET A 124 15.56 -0.14 -1.70
CA MET A 124 14.98 -0.22 -0.35
C MET A 124 14.94 -1.64 0.18
N ALA A 125 14.62 -2.63 -0.67
CA ALA A 125 14.68 -4.04 -0.28
C ALA A 125 16.10 -4.49 0.08
N ALA A 126 17.11 -4.02 -0.67
CA ALA A 126 18.52 -4.29 -0.35
C ALA A 126 18.94 -3.62 0.96
N LEU A 127 18.51 -2.38 1.20
CA LEU A 127 18.81 -1.64 2.42
C LEU A 127 18.15 -2.30 3.65
N ALA A 128 16.91 -2.77 3.53
CA ALA A 128 16.23 -3.51 4.59
C ALA A 128 17.00 -4.79 4.97
N ARG A 129 17.47 -5.56 3.98
CA ARG A 129 18.31 -6.75 4.22
C ARG A 129 19.67 -6.40 4.83
N MET A 130 20.31 -5.33 4.36
CA MET A 130 21.63 -4.89 4.86
C MET A 130 21.61 -4.56 6.36
N HIS A 131 20.50 -4.02 6.85
CA HIS A 131 20.34 -3.59 8.23
C HIS A 131 19.44 -4.51 9.08
N ASP A 132 19.05 -5.68 8.55
CA ASP A 132 18.10 -6.59 9.20
C ASP A 132 16.82 -5.88 9.67
N THR A 133 16.35 -4.90 8.88
CA THR A 133 15.15 -4.11 9.18
C THR A 133 13.92 -4.83 8.64
N PRO A 134 13.01 -5.34 9.49
CA PRO A 134 11.75 -5.89 9.02
C PRO A 134 10.95 -4.81 8.30
N LEU A 135 10.50 -5.08 7.08
CA LEU A 135 9.84 -4.12 6.22
C LEU A 135 8.72 -4.78 5.43
N PHE A 136 7.53 -4.16 5.38
CA PHE A 136 6.52 -4.49 4.37
C PHE A 136 5.75 -3.25 3.93
N SER A 137 5.12 -3.35 2.77
CA SER A 137 4.24 -2.33 2.21
C SER A 137 3.00 -2.98 1.62
N SER A 138 1.88 -2.30 1.66
CA SER A 138 0.65 -2.77 1.04
C SER A 138 -0.39 -1.66 0.90
N SER A 139 -1.29 -1.82 -0.06
CA SER A 139 -2.58 -1.14 -0.06
C SER A 139 -3.47 -1.71 1.06
N ASN A 140 -4.28 -0.85 1.67
CA ASN A 140 -5.32 -1.30 2.59
C ASN A 140 -6.33 -2.26 1.95
N LEU A 141 -6.58 -2.15 0.63
CA LEU A 141 -7.53 -3.01 -0.08
C LEU A 141 -7.14 -4.49 -0.06
N ARG A 142 -5.85 -4.81 0.06
CA ARG A 142 -5.39 -6.19 0.29
C ARG A 142 -6.08 -6.81 1.51
N PHE A 143 -6.39 -6.03 2.53
CA PHE A 143 -7.02 -6.46 3.78
C PHE A 143 -8.54 -6.24 3.81
N ALA A 144 -9.18 -5.97 2.66
CA ALA A 144 -10.63 -5.98 2.56
C ALA A 144 -11.19 -7.38 2.86
N ALA A 145 -12.21 -7.47 3.72
CA ALA A 145 -12.70 -8.75 4.24
C ALA A 145 -13.14 -9.71 3.12
N ALA A 146 -13.86 -9.21 2.12
CA ALA A 146 -14.30 -10.03 0.99
C ALA A 146 -13.12 -10.57 0.16
N LEU A 147 -12.07 -9.75 -0.05
CA LEU A 147 -10.88 -10.14 -0.80
C LEU A 147 -10.05 -11.19 -0.02
N GLN A 148 -9.90 -11.00 1.29
CA GLN A 148 -9.20 -11.98 2.14
C GLN A 148 -9.94 -13.32 2.20
N ALA A 149 -11.26 -13.30 2.30
CA ALA A 149 -12.07 -14.50 2.23
C ALA A 149 -11.88 -15.23 0.88
N ALA A 150 -11.87 -14.47 -0.22
CA ALA A 150 -11.61 -15.03 -1.55
C ALA A 150 -10.18 -15.59 -1.68
N ALA A 151 -9.17 -14.89 -1.16
CA ALA A 151 -7.77 -15.35 -1.26
C ALA A 151 -7.52 -16.68 -0.51
N THR A 152 -8.27 -16.93 0.56
CA THR A 152 -8.13 -18.13 1.41
C THR A 152 -9.14 -19.24 1.11
N ASP A 153 -10.12 -19.01 0.22
CA ASP A 153 -11.10 -20.03 -0.16
C ASP A 153 -10.41 -21.17 -0.96
N VAL A 154 -10.53 -22.37 -0.45
CA VAL A 154 -10.04 -23.59 -1.10
C VAL A 154 -11.14 -24.42 -1.76
N ALA A 155 -12.41 -24.17 -1.44
CA ALA A 155 -13.54 -24.95 -1.94
C ALA A 155 -13.79 -24.73 -3.44
N GLY A 156 -13.52 -23.52 -3.93
CA GLY A 156 -13.64 -23.15 -5.33
C GLY A 156 -12.57 -23.76 -6.25
N GLY A 157 -11.58 -24.46 -5.71
CA GLY A 157 -10.41 -24.94 -6.47
C GLY A 157 -9.33 -23.87 -6.67
N ALA A 158 -8.36 -24.14 -7.54
CA ALA A 158 -7.29 -23.20 -7.81
C ALA A 158 -7.80 -21.91 -8.50
N VAL A 159 -7.13 -20.78 -8.21
CA VAL A 159 -7.38 -19.51 -8.91
C VAL A 159 -6.80 -19.59 -10.31
N ILE A 160 -7.65 -19.43 -11.33
CA ILE A 160 -7.27 -19.46 -12.76
C ILE A 160 -7.19 -18.07 -13.38
N GLY A 161 -7.72 -17.04 -12.73
CA GLY A 161 -7.66 -15.65 -13.17
C GLY A 161 -8.35 -14.71 -12.18
N ALA A 162 -8.22 -13.40 -12.40
CA ALA A 162 -8.95 -12.41 -11.65
C ALA A 162 -9.12 -11.10 -12.42
N ASP A 163 -10.26 -10.43 -12.26
CA ASP A 163 -10.57 -9.15 -12.85
C ASP A 163 -10.99 -8.16 -11.76
N PHE A 164 -10.26 -7.06 -11.60
CA PHE A 164 -10.61 -6.02 -10.65
C PHE A 164 -10.79 -4.67 -11.32
N SER A 165 -11.68 -3.86 -10.78
CA SER A 165 -11.95 -2.51 -11.25
C SER A 165 -11.97 -1.52 -10.10
N GLY A 166 -11.57 -0.27 -10.38
CA GLY A 166 -11.62 0.80 -9.40
C GLY A 166 -11.33 2.17 -10.02
N PRO A 167 -11.46 3.24 -9.22
CA PRO A 167 -11.04 4.57 -9.66
C PRO A 167 -9.53 4.57 -9.92
N MET A 168 -9.12 5.26 -10.99
CA MET A 168 -7.71 5.36 -11.37
C MET A 168 -7.36 6.79 -11.85
N PRO A 169 -7.58 7.81 -11.00
CA PRO A 169 -7.15 9.16 -11.34
C PRO A 169 -5.62 9.20 -11.50
N LEU A 170 -5.16 10.01 -12.44
CA LEU A 170 -3.75 10.30 -12.61
C LEU A 170 -3.40 11.55 -11.81
N GLN A 171 -2.19 11.58 -11.27
CA GLN A 171 -1.68 12.72 -10.52
C GLN A 171 -0.41 13.23 -11.23
N PRO A 172 -0.36 14.51 -11.62
CA PRO A 172 0.76 15.05 -12.43
C PRO A 172 2.14 14.86 -11.79
N THR A 173 2.22 14.90 -10.46
CA THR A 173 3.48 14.71 -9.71
C THR A 173 3.84 13.26 -9.48
N GLN A 174 2.93 12.32 -9.80
CA GLN A 174 3.15 10.88 -9.60
C GLN A 174 3.15 10.16 -10.96
N PRO A 175 4.07 9.23 -11.22
CA PRO A 175 4.15 8.55 -12.51
C PRO A 175 2.92 7.65 -12.75
N GLY A 176 2.02 8.05 -13.65
CA GLY A 176 0.93 7.24 -14.16
C GLY A 176 0.11 6.49 -13.09
N TYR A 177 0.13 5.17 -13.16
CA TYR A 177 -0.71 4.31 -12.33
C TYR A 177 -0.27 4.17 -10.85
N PHE A 178 0.89 4.68 -10.46
CA PHE A 178 1.36 4.62 -9.07
C PHE A 178 0.44 5.33 -8.09
N TRP A 179 -0.30 6.35 -8.53
CA TRP A 179 -1.16 7.12 -7.63
C TRP A 179 -2.34 6.32 -7.08
N TYR A 180 -3.13 5.70 -7.98
CA TYR A 180 -4.35 4.96 -7.60
C TYR A 180 -4.44 3.58 -8.21
N GLY A 181 -3.81 3.32 -9.35
CA GLY A 181 -3.78 2.00 -9.98
C GLY A 181 -3.17 0.92 -9.11
N ILE A 182 -2.25 1.33 -8.20
CA ILE A 182 -1.66 0.45 -7.19
C ILE A 182 -2.71 -0.34 -6.39
N HIS A 183 -3.87 0.24 -6.09
CA HIS A 183 -4.91 -0.42 -5.32
C HIS A 183 -5.49 -1.63 -6.05
N THR A 184 -5.85 -1.48 -7.33
CA THR A 184 -6.38 -2.58 -8.15
C THR A 184 -5.32 -3.65 -8.44
N VAL A 185 -4.06 -3.23 -8.63
CA VAL A 185 -2.95 -4.16 -8.81
C VAL A 185 -2.68 -4.97 -7.53
N GLU A 186 -2.72 -4.35 -6.36
CA GLU A 186 -2.63 -5.05 -5.07
C GLU A 186 -3.75 -6.09 -4.88
N MET A 187 -4.97 -5.79 -5.34
CA MET A 187 -6.07 -6.77 -5.31
C MET A 187 -5.75 -7.99 -6.19
N LEU A 188 -5.16 -7.79 -7.39
CA LEU A 188 -4.71 -8.89 -8.26
C LEU A 188 -3.66 -9.76 -7.56
N TYR A 189 -2.62 -9.14 -7.02
CA TYR A 189 -1.55 -9.87 -6.34
C TYR A 189 -2.03 -10.58 -5.08
N THR A 190 -3.08 -10.10 -4.42
CA THR A 190 -3.68 -10.78 -3.26
C THR A 190 -4.18 -12.18 -3.61
N VAL A 191 -4.71 -12.38 -4.81
CA VAL A 191 -5.32 -13.67 -5.22
C VAL A 191 -4.47 -14.46 -6.21
N LEU A 192 -3.66 -13.80 -7.04
CA LEU A 192 -2.79 -14.45 -8.02
C LEU A 192 -1.38 -14.74 -7.48
N GLY A 193 -0.95 -13.96 -6.47
CA GLY A 193 0.42 -14.01 -5.95
C GLY A 193 1.45 -13.44 -6.94
N ALA A 194 2.72 -13.54 -6.57
CA ALA A 194 3.84 -13.19 -7.42
C ALA A 194 3.98 -14.14 -8.63
N GLY A 195 4.70 -13.69 -9.66
CA GLY A 195 5.00 -14.47 -10.87
C GLY A 195 4.33 -13.95 -12.13
N CYS A 196 4.01 -12.65 -12.19
CA CYS A 196 3.64 -11.98 -13.43
C CYS A 196 4.85 -11.94 -14.38
N GLU A 197 4.64 -12.30 -15.65
CA GLU A 197 5.70 -12.40 -16.67
C GLU A 197 5.69 -11.20 -17.61
N SER A 198 4.48 -10.69 -17.93
CA SER A 198 4.33 -9.56 -18.86
C SER A 198 3.05 -8.78 -18.59
N VAL A 199 3.05 -7.52 -19.01
CA VAL A 199 1.93 -6.59 -18.85
C VAL A 199 1.67 -5.85 -20.15
N ARG A 200 0.38 -5.64 -20.45
CA ARG A 200 -0.10 -4.77 -21.53
C ARG A 200 -1.13 -3.78 -20.99
N ALA A 201 -1.07 -2.52 -21.41
CA ALA A 201 -2.02 -1.48 -21.01
C ALA A 201 -2.67 -0.83 -22.24
N VAL A 202 -4.00 -0.74 -22.22
CA VAL A 202 -4.79 -0.02 -23.22
C VAL A 202 -5.53 1.12 -22.50
N SER A 203 -5.45 2.33 -23.04
CA SER A 203 -6.00 3.52 -22.41
C SER A 203 -6.83 4.36 -23.35
N THR A 204 -7.82 5.05 -22.77
CA THR A 204 -8.56 6.16 -23.36
C THR A 204 -8.46 7.37 -22.42
N ASP A 205 -9.09 8.47 -22.77
CA ASP A 205 -9.09 9.68 -21.90
C ASP A 205 -9.66 9.41 -20.51
N SER A 206 -10.60 8.48 -20.37
CA SER A 206 -11.33 8.24 -19.12
C SER A 206 -11.14 6.84 -18.53
N HIS A 207 -10.56 5.88 -19.26
CA HIS A 207 -10.50 4.50 -18.83
C HIS A 207 -9.14 3.87 -19.13
N GLU A 208 -8.78 2.92 -18.28
CA GLU A 208 -7.59 2.10 -18.42
C GLU A 208 -7.98 0.61 -18.38
N MET A 209 -7.28 -0.21 -19.15
CA MET A 209 -7.32 -1.66 -19.04
C MET A 209 -5.88 -2.16 -19.00
N ILE A 210 -5.47 -2.73 -17.88
CA ILE A 210 -4.15 -3.31 -17.70
C ILE A 210 -4.35 -4.82 -17.62
N VAL A 211 -3.63 -5.57 -18.46
CA VAL A 211 -3.67 -7.05 -18.50
C VAL A 211 -2.29 -7.56 -18.14
N GLY A 212 -2.20 -8.32 -17.06
CA GLY A 212 -1.01 -9.07 -16.69
C GLY A 212 -1.14 -10.55 -17.05
N ARG A 213 -0.06 -11.17 -17.51
CA ARG A 213 0.05 -12.60 -17.75
C ARG A 213 0.97 -13.22 -16.70
N TRP A 214 0.42 -14.12 -15.91
CA TRP A 214 1.14 -14.87 -14.87
C TRP A 214 1.66 -16.21 -15.38
N ARG A 215 2.65 -16.75 -14.70
CA ARG A 215 3.14 -18.12 -14.93
C ARG A 215 1.98 -19.10 -14.91
N GLY A 216 2.07 -20.12 -15.79
CA GLY A 216 1.00 -21.08 -15.97
C GLY A 216 -0.18 -20.61 -16.81
N GLY A 217 -0.06 -19.44 -17.48
CA GLY A 217 -1.05 -18.94 -18.42
C GLY A 217 -2.24 -18.23 -17.77
N ARG A 218 -2.19 -17.95 -16.47
CA ARG A 218 -3.26 -17.19 -15.80
C ARG A 218 -3.22 -15.72 -16.21
N PHE A 219 -4.40 -15.11 -16.31
CA PHE A 219 -4.53 -13.68 -16.55
C PHE A 219 -5.09 -12.95 -15.32
N GLY A 220 -4.61 -11.72 -15.13
CA GLY A 220 -5.22 -10.77 -14.21
C GLY A 220 -5.46 -9.45 -14.92
N THR A 221 -6.65 -8.86 -14.75
CA THR A 221 -6.96 -7.56 -15.33
C THR A 221 -7.23 -6.51 -14.25
N ALA A 222 -6.66 -5.32 -14.43
CA ALA A 222 -6.97 -4.13 -13.62
C ALA A 222 -7.64 -3.08 -14.52
N ARG A 223 -8.94 -2.89 -14.33
CA ARG A 223 -9.70 -1.85 -15.02
C ARG A 223 -9.70 -0.57 -14.17
N GLY A 224 -9.21 0.52 -14.74
CA GLY A 224 -9.24 1.84 -14.13
C GLY A 224 -10.29 2.75 -14.75
N ASN A 225 -10.91 3.63 -13.96
CA ASN A 225 -11.76 4.67 -14.48
C ASN A 225 -11.45 6.04 -13.84
N ARG A 226 -11.62 7.10 -14.61
CA ARG A 226 -11.58 8.51 -14.19
C ARG A 226 -12.94 9.17 -14.31
N ALA A 227 -13.90 8.44 -14.88
CA ALA A 227 -15.30 8.82 -15.02
C ALA A 227 -16.17 7.64 -14.61
N GLY A 228 -17.07 7.83 -13.64
CA GLY A 228 -17.91 6.76 -13.12
C GLY A 228 -17.87 6.67 -11.61
N ASN A 229 -18.21 5.50 -11.07
CA ASN A 229 -18.25 5.28 -9.63
C ASN A 229 -16.84 5.05 -9.04
N GLY A 230 -16.71 5.24 -7.72
CA GLY A 230 -15.46 5.06 -6.98
C GLY A 230 -15.32 3.70 -6.28
N ALA A 231 -16.16 2.70 -6.61
CA ALA A 231 -16.10 1.41 -5.97
C ALA A 231 -14.93 0.56 -6.47
N PHE A 232 -14.28 -0.15 -5.57
CA PHE A 232 -13.32 -1.21 -5.89
C PHE A 232 -14.05 -2.55 -5.86
N THR A 233 -14.19 -3.17 -7.03
CA THR A 233 -14.95 -4.42 -7.21
C THR A 233 -14.21 -5.36 -8.14
N GLY A 234 -14.64 -6.63 -8.21
CA GLY A 234 -14.06 -7.55 -9.17
C GLY A 234 -14.57 -8.97 -9.07
N VAL A 235 -13.93 -9.86 -9.81
CA VAL A 235 -14.22 -11.30 -9.84
C VAL A 235 -12.92 -12.07 -9.67
N VAL A 236 -12.94 -13.09 -8.84
CA VAL A 236 -11.90 -14.12 -8.76
C VAL A 236 -12.41 -15.35 -9.46
N HIS A 237 -11.73 -15.77 -10.55
CA HIS A 237 -12.06 -16.96 -11.33
C HIS A 237 -11.33 -18.17 -10.77
N ARG A 238 -12.07 -19.23 -10.47
CA ARG A 238 -11.54 -20.50 -9.98
C ARG A 238 -11.97 -21.67 -10.87
N GLU A 239 -11.33 -22.80 -10.67
CA GLU A 239 -11.65 -24.03 -11.44
C GLU A 239 -13.12 -24.45 -11.34
N LYS A 240 -13.81 -24.16 -10.22
CA LYS A 240 -15.15 -24.65 -9.93
C LYS A 240 -16.19 -23.54 -9.71
N SER A 241 -15.77 -22.28 -9.58
CA SER A 241 -16.69 -21.17 -9.28
C SER A 241 -16.04 -19.82 -9.59
N ASP A 242 -16.88 -18.84 -9.85
CA ASP A 242 -16.49 -17.43 -9.85
C ASP A 242 -16.98 -16.77 -8.54
N GLN A 243 -16.16 -15.88 -7.99
CA GLN A 243 -16.49 -15.18 -6.77
C GLN A 243 -16.46 -13.67 -7.00
N TRP A 244 -17.61 -13.02 -6.82
CA TRP A 244 -17.71 -11.57 -6.85
C TRP A 244 -17.13 -10.94 -5.59
N ILE A 245 -16.37 -9.86 -5.77
CA ILE A 245 -15.73 -9.08 -4.71
C ILE A 245 -16.24 -7.65 -4.74
N ASP A 246 -16.73 -7.18 -3.59
CA ASP A 246 -16.89 -5.77 -3.26
C ASP A 246 -15.93 -5.47 -2.11
N ALA A 247 -14.92 -4.64 -2.37
CA ALA A 247 -13.90 -4.34 -1.36
C ALA A 247 -14.44 -3.47 -0.20
N ALA A 248 -15.62 -2.88 -0.34
CA ALA A 248 -16.29 -2.14 0.73
C ALA A 248 -17.15 -3.04 1.63
N ALA A 249 -17.40 -4.29 1.24
CA ALA A 249 -18.21 -5.19 2.01
C ALA A 249 -17.53 -5.66 3.30
N GLY A 250 -18.25 -5.63 4.42
CA GLY A 250 -17.78 -6.10 5.71
C GLY A 250 -16.95 -5.09 6.49
N GLN A 251 -15.89 -5.55 7.14
CA GLN A 251 -15.02 -4.71 7.95
C GLN A 251 -14.21 -3.73 7.09
N PRO A 252 -14.05 -2.46 7.53
CA PRO A 252 -13.24 -1.49 6.78
C PRO A 252 -11.81 -1.98 6.52
N ALA A 253 -11.36 -1.87 5.29
CA ALA A 253 -10.03 -2.34 4.86
C ALA A 253 -8.87 -1.69 5.65
N HIS A 254 -9.02 -0.43 6.07
CA HIS A 254 -8.03 0.25 6.92
C HIS A 254 -7.89 -0.41 8.31
N HIS A 255 -8.99 -0.93 8.88
CA HIS A 255 -8.90 -1.66 10.14
C HIS A 255 -8.19 -3.01 9.95
N GLY A 256 -8.49 -3.73 8.87
CA GLY A 256 -7.77 -4.96 8.50
C GLY A 256 -6.26 -4.72 8.33
N LEU A 257 -5.90 -3.63 7.63
CA LEU A 257 -4.50 -3.21 7.51
C LEU A 257 -3.86 -2.92 8.87
N ALA A 258 -4.52 -2.15 9.74
CA ALA A 258 -3.97 -1.80 11.06
C ALA A 258 -3.74 -3.03 11.96
N LEU A 259 -4.64 -4.04 11.89
CA LEU A 259 -4.44 -5.34 12.55
C LEU A 259 -3.22 -6.08 12.02
N ALA A 260 -3.06 -6.14 10.70
CA ALA A 260 -1.90 -6.78 10.05
C ALA A 260 -0.59 -6.07 10.40
N VAL A 261 -0.59 -4.73 10.42
CA VAL A 261 0.55 -3.91 10.84
C VAL A 261 0.94 -4.21 12.29
N LEU A 262 -0.03 -4.27 13.21
CA LEU A 262 0.26 -4.59 14.61
C LEU A 262 0.81 -6.01 14.78
N ALA A 263 0.25 -6.98 14.06
CA ALA A 263 0.75 -8.36 14.06
C ALA A 263 2.20 -8.43 13.55
N PHE A 264 2.49 -7.74 12.45
CA PHE A 264 3.84 -7.62 11.91
C PHE A 264 4.81 -6.98 12.92
N PHE A 265 4.45 -5.88 13.55
CA PHE A 265 5.32 -5.22 14.54
C PHE A 265 5.63 -6.09 15.77
N ARG A 266 4.74 -7.03 16.10
CA ARG A 266 4.93 -7.97 17.21
C ARG A 266 5.77 -9.19 16.86
N THR A 267 5.67 -9.65 15.63
CA THR A 267 6.26 -10.91 15.19
C THR A 267 7.50 -10.74 14.31
N GLY A 268 7.66 -9.58 13.67
CA GLY A 268 8.64 -9.37 12.61
C GLY A 268 8.30 -10.07 11.28
N VAL A 269 7.18 -10.81 11.22
CA VAL A 269 6.78 -11.56 10.02
C VAL A 269 5.89 -10.69 9.14
N ALA A 270 6.41 -10.31 7.97
CA ALA A 270 5.67 -9.51 6.99
C ALA A 270 4.53 -10.32 6.36
N PRO A 271 3.29 -9.77 6.32
CA PRO A 271 2.15 -10.45 5.67
C PRO A 271 2.28 -10.48 4.14
N VAL A 272 3.10 -9.61 3.57
CA VAL A 272 3.41 -9.55 2.14
C VAL A 272 4.93 -9.68 2.00
N PRO A 273 5.44 -10.67 1.27
CA PRO A 273 6.86 -10.79 0.99
C PRO A 273 7.38 -9.56 0.25
N LEU A 274 8.56 -9.09 0.63
CA LEU A 274 9.14 -7.87 0.06
C LEU A 274 9.42 -8.03 -1.45
N GLU A 275 9.72 -9.24 -1.89
CA GLU A 275 9.89 -9.62 -3.30
C GLU A 275 8.61 -9.41 -4.10
N GLU A 276 7.45 -9.76 -3.53
CA GLU A 276 6.14 -9.50 -4.16
C GLU A 276 5.88 -7.98 -4.25
N THR A 277 6.19 -7.23 -3.21
CA THR A 277 6.09 -5.77 -3.24
C THR A 277 6.95 -5.16 -4.35
N VAL A 278 8.18 -5.64 -4.54
CA VAL A 278 9.08 -5.20 -5.63
C VAL A 278 8.49 -5.56 -6.99
N GLU A 279 7.90 -6.74 -7.15
CA GLU A 279 7.24 -7.18 -8.39
C GLU A 279 6.00 -6.32 -8.69
N ILE A 280 5.18 -5.96 -7.70
CA ILE A 280 4.04 -5.03 -7.84
C ILE A 280 4.50 -3.68 -8.40
N ILE A 281 5.59 -3.13 -7.89
CA ILE A 281 6.15 -1.87 -8.39
C ILE A 281 6.63 -2.03 -9.83
N ARG A 282 7.28 -3.15 -10.19
CA ARG A 282 7.71 -3.43 -11.57
C ARG A 282 6.51 -3.64 -12.51
N PHE A 283 5.45 -4.28 -12.05
CA PHE A 283 4.19 -4.43 -12.80
C PHE A 283 3.62 -3.05 -13.19
N ILE A 284 3.55 -2.13 -12.24
CA ILE A 284 3.02 -0.77 -12.48
C ILE A 284 3.94 0.02 -13.41
N GLU A 285 5.25 -0.11 -13.25
CA GLU A 285 6.24 0.51 -14.13
C GLU A 285 6.10 -0.03 -15.57
N ALA A 286 5.99 -1.35 -15.76
CA ALA A 286 5.74 -2.00 -17.03
C ALA A 286 4.40 -1.58 -17.67
N ALA A 287 3.35 -1.43 -16.87
CA ALA A 287 2.06 -0.93 -17.35
C ALA A 287 2.16 0.53 -17.84
N ASN A 288 2.93 1.38 -17.17
CA ASN A 288 3.20 2.74 -17.61
C ASN A 288 4.04 2.76 -18.91
N GLU A 289 5.06 1.89 -19.02
CA GLU A 289 5.86 1.72 -20.23
C GLU A 289 4.98 1.26 -21.41
N SER A 290 4.14 0.25 -21.20
CA SER A 290 3.19 -0.25 -22.19
C SER A 290 2.24 0.84 -22.68
N ARG A 291 1.65 1.61 -21.74
CA ARG A 291 0.79 2.75 -22.06
C ARG A 291 1.50 3.79 -22.92
N ALA A 292 2.70 4.18 -22.56
CA ALA A 292 3.50 5.16 -23.28
C ALA A 292 3.89 4.70 -24.69
N ALA A 293 4.04 3.37 -24.88
CA ALA A 293 4.37 2.74 -26.14
C ALA A 293 3.15 2.29 -26.98
N GLY A 294 1.94 2.80 -26.67
CA GLY A 294 0.73 2.50 -27.43
C GLY A 294 0.14 1.11 -27.21
N GLY A 295 0.41 0.49 -26.04
CA GLY A 295 -0.18 -0.79 -25.66
C GLY A 295 0.63 -2.01 -26.06
N VAL A 296 1.94 -1.89 -26.29
CA VAL A 296 2.82 -3.04 -26.51
C VAL A 296 2.99 -3.86 -25.24
N GLU A 297 3.25 -5.14 -25.36
CA GLU A 297 3.56 -6.02 -24.25
C GLU A 297 4.95 -5.72 -23.69
N VAL A 298 5.06 -5.61 -22.36
CA VAL A 298 6.30 -5.34 -21.63
C VAL A 298 6.56 -6.45 -20.63
N GLY A 299 7.77 -7.03 -20.63
CA GLY A 299 8.21 -8.03 -19.64
C GLY A 299 8.53 -7.42 -18.26
N LEU A 300 8.37 -8.22 -17.19
CA LEU A 300 8.73 -7.83 -15.82
C LEU A 300 10.18 -8.19 -15.49
#